data_c363f7addea25a68b0205127b30660e7
#
_entry.id   c363f7addea25a68b0205127b30660e7
#
_cell.length_a   1.000
_cell.length_b   1.000
_cell.length_c   1.000
_cell.angle_alpha   90.00
_cell.angle_beta   90.00
_cell.angle_gamma   90.00
#
_symmetry.space_group_name_H-M   'P 1'
#
loop_
_entity.id
_entity.type
_entity.pdbx_description
1 polymer ?
#
loop_
_entity_poly.entity_id
_entity_poly.type
_entity_poly.pdbx_seq_one_letter_code
_entity_poly.pdbx_strand_id
1 'polypeptide(L)'
;MLIGYARVSTVDQVAGLEAQHRDLWATGCSEKIFAEQVSSVAQRDELAAALDYVRGGDTLVVTRLDRLARSTSDLLAIIATLERKGVALRILDFGGQPVDTQSPSGRLIVTMFGAVAQFERELLLQRQREGIQKAKAEGKYKGRAPTAQRQSPQVRELRATGLGASDIAARLGMSRSSVYRILAGVAA
;
A
#
# COMPACT_ATOMS: atom_id res chain seq x y z
N MET A 1 -24.65 9.12 -11.38
CA MET A 1 -24.25 8.52 -12.67
C MET A 1 -23.66 7.14 -12.43
N LEU A 2 -23.75 6.19 -13.41
CA LEU A 2 -23.06 4.90 -13.34
C LEU A 2 -21.80 4.96 -14.19
N ILE A 3 -20.63 4.72 -13.55
CA ILE A 3 -19.32 4.74 -14.19
C ILE A 3 -18.74 3.33 -14.13
N GLY A 4 -18.38 2.77 -15.29
CA GLY A 4 -17.82 1.43 -15.38
C GLY A 4 -16.28 1.43 -15.21
N TYR A 5 -15.76 0.35 -14.62
CA TYR A 5 -14.34 0.03 -14.68
C TYR A 5 -14.15 -1.43 -15.08
N ALA A 6 -13.29 -1.66 -16.07
CA ALA A 6 -12.94 -2.97 -16.59
C ALA A 6 -11.44 -3.18 -16.60
N ARG A 7 -10.98 -4.40 -16.27
CA ARG A 7 -9.55 -4.72 -16.29
C ARG A 7 -9.33 -6.16 -16.75
N VAL A 8 -8.31 -6.36 -17.58
CA VAL A 8 -7.78 -7.68 -17.93
C VAL A 8 -6.27 -7.70 -17.68
N SER A 9 -5.71 -8.90 -17.50
CA SER A 9 -4.25 -9.08 -17.48
C SER A 9 -3.71 -9.06 -18.91
N THR A 10 -2.38 -8.87 -19.05
CA THR A 10 -1.72 -8.89 -20.37
C THR A 10 -1.81 -10.25 -21.07
N VAL A 11 -2.11 -11.32 -20.31
CA VAL A 11 -2.26 -12.70 -20.82
C VAL A 11 -3.72 -12.98 -21.20
N ASP A 12 -4.69 -12.33 -20.56
CA ASP A 12 -6.10 -12.48 -20.84
C ASP A 12 -6.47 -11.64 -22.07
N GLN A 13 -7.03 -12.28 -23.04
CA GLN A 13 -7.29 -11.76 -24.37
C GLN A 13 -8.35 -10.63 -24.37
N VAL A 14 -8.37 -9.89 -25.47
CA VAL A 14 -9.36 -8.83 -25.83
C VAL A 14 -10.81 -9.26 -25.55
N ALA A 15 -11.16 -10.52 -25.79
CA ALA A 15 -12.49 -11.07 -25.52
C ALA A 15 -12.96 -10.92 -24.06
N GLY A 16 -12.03 -10.97 -23.09
CA GLY A 16 -12.37 -10.75 -21.67
C GLY A 16 -12.74 -9.31 -21.35
N LEU A 17 -12.13 -8.34 -22.03
CA LEU A 17 -12.44 -6.93 -21.88
C LEU A 17 -13.76 -6.58 -22.56
N GLU A 18 -14.00 -7.12 -23.75
CA GLU A 18 -15.28 -6.94 -24.47
C GLU A 18 -16.47 -7.49 -23.68
N ALA A 19 -16.31 -8.66 -23.04
CA ALA A 19 -17.34 -9.22 -22.20
C ALA A 19 -17.67 -8.29 -21.01
N GLN A 20 -16.65 -7.79 -20.30
CA GLN A 20 -16.84 -6.82 -19.22
C GLN A 20 -17.52 -5.53 -19.71
N HIS A 21 -17.09 -5.01 -20.85
CA HIS A 21 -17.73 -3.83 -21.46
C HIS A 21 -19.22 -4.04 -21.72
N ARG A 22 -19.58 -5.16 -22.33
CA ARG A 22 -20.98 -5.50 -22.61
C ARG A 22 -21.80 -5.59 -21.31
N ASP A 23 -21.28 -6.24 -20.27
CA ASP A 23 -21.96 -6.42 -19.00
C ASP A 23 -22.14 -5.07 -18.26
N LEU A 24 -21.12 -4.23 -18.26
CA LEU A 24 -21.18 -2.87 -17.70
C LEU A 24 -22.18 -1.99 -18.47
N TRP A 25 -22.16 -2.06 -19.81
CA TRP A 25 -23.09 -1.33 -20.65
C TRP A 25 -24.54 -1.74 -20.38
N ALA A 26 -24.79 -3.05 -20.28
CA ALA A 26 -26.13 -3.59 -19.98
C ALA A 26 -26.64 -3.15 -18.59
N THR A 27 -25.74 -2.81 -17.67
CA THR A 27 -26.09 -2.29 -16.34
C THR A 27 -26.39 -0.79 -16.34
N GLY A 28 -26.16 -0.08 -17.45
CA GLY A 28 -26.39 1.36 -17.58
C GLY A 28 -25.13 2.22 -17.49
N CYS A 29 -23.92 1.65 -17.53
CA CYS A 29 -22.67 2.40 -17.63
C CYS A 29 -22.44 2.86 -19.07
N SER A 30 -23.41 3.60 -19.64
CA SER A 30 -23.37 4.01 -21.06
C SER A 30 -22.55 5.27 -21.32
N GLU A 31 -22.31 6.10 -20.32
CA GLU A 31 -21.62 7.37 -20.49
C GLU A 31 -20.11 7.25 -20.40
N LYS A 32 -19.58 6.47 -19.45
CA LYS A 32 -18.14 6.32 -19.25
C LYS A 32 -17.78 4.95 -18.68
N ILE A 33 -16.86 4.27 -19.37
CA ILE A 33 -16.20 3.07 -18.90
C ILE A 33 -14.69 3.30 -19.02
N PHE A 34 -13.99 3.17 -17.91
CA PHE A 34 -12.53 3.13 -17.87
C PHE A 34 -12.08 1.69 -18.04
N ALA A 35 -11.16 1.45 -18.95
CA ALA A 35 -10.74 0.09 -19.29
C ALA A 35 -9.24 0.01 -19.46
N GLU A 36 -8.60 -0.96 -18.81
CA GLU A 36 -7.15 -1.14 -18.91
C GLU A 36 -6.74 -2.60 -19.05
N GLN A 37 -5.62 -2.77 -19.75
CA GLN A 37 -4.97 -4.07 -19.91
C GLN A 37 -3.60 -4.00 -19.23
N VAL A 38 -3.53 -4.47 -17.99
CA VAL A 38 -2.32 -4.33 -17.16
C VAL A 38 -2.03 -5.60 -16.35
N SER A 39 -0.75 -5.93 -16.22
CA SER A 39 -0.29 -7.01 -15.37
C SER A 39 -0.59 -6.75 -13.88
N SER A 40 -0.46 -7.79 -13.04
CA SER A 40 -0.74 -7.69 -11.61
C SER A 40 0.15 -6.70 -10.87
N VAL A 41 1.32 -6.35 -11.40
CA VAL A 41 2.30 -5.44 -10.77
C VAL A 41 2.36 -4.06 -11.42
N ALA A 42 1.78 -3.87 -12.61
CA ALA A 42 1.82 -2.59 -13.32
C ALA A 42 0.92 -1.53 -12.67
N GLN A 43 1.22 -0.28 -12.90
CA GLN A 43 0.39 0.85 -12.48
C GLN A 43 -0.98 0.78 -13.19
N ARG A 44 -2.03 1.24 -12.51
CA ARG A 44 -3.43 1.22 -12.99
C ARG A 44 -3.90 2.64 -13.24
N ASP A 45 -3.47 3.19 -14.36
CA ASP A 45 -3.72 4.59 -14.68
C ASP A 45 -5.20 4.85 -14.95
N GLU A 46 -5.91 3.90 -15.58
CA GLU A 46 -7.35 4.01 -15.82
C GLU A 46 -8.17 3.88 -14.53
N LEU A 47 -7.74 3.04 -13.57
CA LEU A 47 -8.38 3.03 -12.26
C LEU A 47 -8.17 4.35 -11.52
N ALA A 48 -6.96 4.89 -11.55
CA ALA A 48 -6.67 6.18 -10.94
C ALA A 48 -7.52 7.29 -11.57
N ALA A 49 -7.62 7.31 -12.90
CA ALA A 49 -8.48 8.24 -13.64
C ALA A 49 -9.96 8.04 -13.29
N ALA A 50 -10.44 6.80 -13.17
CA ALA A 50 -11.81 6.51 -12.75
C ALA A 50 -12.11 7.03 -11.34
N LEU A 51 -11.21 6.73 -10.38
CA LEU A 51 -11.33 7.21 -9.01
C LEU A 51 -11.27 8.73 -8.90
N ASP A 52 -10.54 9.39 -9.81
CA ASP A 52 -10.47 10.85 -9.84
C ASP A 52 -11.72 11.47 -10.51
N TYR A 53 -12.25 10.81 -11.51
CA TYR A 53 -13.41 11.26 -12.28
C TYR A 53 -14.72 11.24 -11.48
N VAL A 54 -14.97 10.19 -10.68
CA VAL A 54 -16.25 10.01 -9.94
C VAL A 54 -16.50 11.09 -8.91
N ARG A 55 -17.76 11.48 -8.74
CA ARG A 55 -18.24 12.53 -7.85
C ARG A 55 -19.27 11.99 -6.85
N GLY A 56 -19.53 12.73 -5.78
CA GLY A 56 -20.56 12.38 -4.80
C GLY A 56 -21.91 12.13 -5.45
N GLY A 57 -22.54 11.01 -5.10
CA GLY A 57 -23.79 10.52 -5.69
C GLY A 57 -23.62 9.62 -6.91
N ASP A 58 -22.39 9.48 -7.44
CA ASP A 58 -22.08 8.50 -8.48
C ASP A 58 -21.96 7.08 -7.92
N THR A 59 -21.97 6.10 -8.83
CA THR A 59 -21.69 4.70 -8.51
C THR A 59 -20.62 4.17 -9.44
N LEU A 60 -19.49 3.71 -8.88
CA LEU A 60 -18.49 2.96 -9.62
C LEU A 60 -18.99 1.51 -9.75
N VAL A 61 -19.03 0.99 -10.97
CA VAL A 61 -19.52 -0.35 -11.29
C VAL A 61 -18.40 -1.19 -11.84
N VAL A 62 -18.24 -2.40 -11.30
CA VAL A 62 -17.27 -3.40 -11.77
C VAL A 62 -17.95 -4.74 -11.96
N THR A 63 -17.48 -5.54 -12.88
CA THR A 63 -18.06 -6.87 -13.12
C THR A 63 -17.75 -7.82 -11.96
N ARG A 64 -16.52 -7.82 -11.46
CA ARG A 64 -16.06 -8.72 -10.38
C ARG A 64 -15.02 -8.03 -9.51
N LEU A 65 -14.90 -8.53 -8.28
CA LEU A 65 -13.98 -7.97 -7.29
C LEU A 65 -12.50 -8.09 -7.71
N ASP A 66 -12.12 -9.22 -8.33
CA ASP A 66 -10.76 -9.47 -8.82
C ASP A 66 -10.37 -8.58 -10.02
N ARG A 67 -11.34 -7.92 -10.64
CA ARG A 67 -11.11 -6.90 -11.66
C ARG A 67 -10.81 -5.54 -11.04
N LEU A 68 -11.39 -5.23 -9.89
CA LEU A 68 -11.17 -3.98 -9.17
C LEU A 68 -9.89 -4.00 -8.33
N ALA A 69 -9.74 -5.00 -7.47
CA ALA A 69 -8.69 -5.05 -6.47
C ALA A 69 -7.74 -6.25 -6.68
N ARG A 70 -6.50 -6.08 -6.25
CA ARG A 70 -5.44 -7.10 -6.32
C ARG A 70 -5.19 -7.78 -4.97
N SER A 71 -5.69 -7.19 -3.91
CA SER A 71 -5.61 -7.70 -2.54
C SER A 71 -6.72 -7.11 -1.70
N THR A 72 -6.97 -7.69 -0.53
CA THR A 72 -7.93 -7.15 0.44
C THR A 72 -7.56 -5.74 0.89
N SER A 73 -6.29 -5.46 1.10
CA SER A 73 -5.81 -4.11 1.46
C SER A 73 -6.05 -3.08 0.35
N ASP A 74 -5.84 -3.48 -0.92
CA ASP A 74 -6.09 -2.64 -2.09
C ASP A 74 -7.59 -2.33 -2.22
N LEU A 75 -8.45 -3.34 -2.03
CA LEU A 75 -9.91 -3.16 -2.02
C LEU A 75 -10.36 -2.13 -0.99
N LEU A 76 -9.87 -2.26 0.23
CA LEU A 76 -10.23 -1.34 1.32
C LEU A 76 -9.75 0.09 1.05
N ALA A 77 -8.57 0.27 0.46
CA ALA A 77 -8.08 1.59 0.07
C ALA A 77 -8.97 2.24 -1.01
N ILE A 78 -9.42 1.44 -1.99
CA ILE A 78 -10.35 1.90 -3.02
C ILE A 78 -11.69 2.28 -2.39
N ILE A 79 -12.27 1.40 -1.55
CA ILE A 79 -13.54 1.66 -0.87
C ILE A 79 -13.46 2.92 -0.01
N ALA A 80 -12.42 3.07 0.81
CA ALA A 80 -12.23 4.27 1.62
C ALA A 80 -12.11 5.55 0.78
N THR A 81 -11.55 5.46 -0.42
CA THR A 81 -11.48 6.58 -1.36
C THR A 81 -12.86 6.94 -1.92
N LEU A 82 -13.66 5.94 -2.29
CA LEU A 82 -15.02 6.12 -2.79
C LEU A 82 -15.94 6.69 -1.70
N GLU A 83 -15.87 6.16 -0.48
CA GLU A 83 -16.65 6.64 0.68
C GLU A 83 -16.35 8.11 0.99
N ARG A 84 -15.07 8.53 1.01
CA ARG A 84 -14.69 9.94 1.19
C ARG A 84 -15.29 10.87 0.14
N LYS A 85 -15.50 10.37 -1.08
CA LYS A 85 -16.12 11.11 -2.17
C LYS A 85 -17.65 11.01 -2.16
N GLY A 86 -18.24 10.19 -1.31
CA GLY A 86 -19.68 9.90 -1.32
C GLY A 86 -20.13 9.10 -2.55
N VAL A 87 -19.26 8.23 -3.07
CA VAL A 87 -19.46 7.39 -4.25
C VAL A 87 -19.75 5.96 -3.81
N ALA A 88 -20.79 5.34 -4.38
CA ALA A 88 -21.08 3.92 -4.17
C ALA A 88 -20.19 3.01 -5.01
N LEU A 89 -19.97 1.79 -4.54
CA LEU A 89 -19.39 0.71 -5.34
C LEU A 89 -20.45 -0.37 -5.59
N ARG A 90 -20.62 -0.76 -6.84
CA ARG A 90 -21.46 -1.88 -7.25
C ARG A 90 -20.61 -2.94 -7.95
N ILE A 91 -20.70 -4.18 -7.48
CA ILE A 91 -20.07 -5.36 -8.05
C ILE A 91 -21.16 -6.22 -8.65
N LEU A 92 -21.09 -6.55 -9.94
CA LEU A 92 -22.15 -7.26 -10.65
C LEU A 92 -22.20 -8.75 -10.30
N ASP A 93 -21.03 -9.34 -10.08
CA ASP A 93 -20.89 -10.75 -9.69
C ASP A 93 -19.96 -10.88 -8.47
N PHE A 94 -20.55 -11.15 -7.33
CA PHE A 94 -19.87 -11.54 -6.10
C PHE A 94 -20.47 -12.86 -5.62
N GLY A 95 -19.88 -13.98 -6.09
CA GLY A 95 -20.38 -15.32 -5.77
C GLY A 95 -21.77 -15.61 -6.33
N GLY A 96 -22.09 -15.08 -7.52
CA GLY A 96 -23.37 -15.26 -8.21
C GLY A 96 -24.45 -14.24 -7.84
N GLN A 97 -24.14 -13.27 -6.98
CA GLN A 97 -25.08 -12.20 -6.58
C GLN A 97 -24.43 -10.83 -6.72
N PRO A 98 -25.20 -9.79 -7.09
CA PRO A 98 -24.69 -8.42 -7.10
C PRO A 98 -24.56 -7.87 -5.67
N VAL A 99 -23.51 -7.07 -5.45
CA VAL A 99 -23.27 -6.37 -4.18
C VAL A 99 -23.21 -4.86 -4.46
N ASP A 100 -23.93 -4.10 -3.63
CA ASP A 100 -23.94 -2.64 -3.65
C ASP A 100 -23.58 -2.14 -2.25
N THR A 101 -22.49 -1.36 -2.13
CA THR A 101 -22.00 -0.86 -0.83
C THR A 101 -22.96 0.13 -0.16
N GLN A 102 -23.95 0.64 -0.84
CA GLN A 102 -25.01 1.44 -0.22
C GLN A 102 -26.06 0.57 0.48
N SER A 103 -26.20 -0.70 0.09
CA SER A 103 -27.14 -1.61 0.75
C SER A 103 -26.64 -2.05 2.13
N PRO A 104 -27.53 -2.40 3.08
CA PRO A 104 -27.11 -2.95 4.37
C PRO A 104 -26.23 -4.20 4.26
N SER A 105 -26.55 -5.11 3.33
CA SER A 105 -25.78 -6.32 3.06
C SER A 105 -24.40 -6.00 2.47
N GLY A 106 -24.33 -5.03 1.54
CA GLY A 106 -23.06 -4.59 0.98
C GLY A 106 -22.16 -3.94 2.02
N ARG A 107 -22.68 -3.11 2.91
CA ARG A 107 -21.93 -2.55 4.05
C ARG A 107 -21.42 -3.62 4.98
N LEU A 108 -22.22 -4.65 5.27
CA LEU A 108 -21.75 -5.79 6.08
C LEU A 108 -20.58 -6.50 5.42
N ILE A 109 -20.66 -6.77 4.11
CA ILE A 109 -19.57 -7.40 3.34
C ILE A 109 -18.29 -6.57 3.40
N VAL A 110 -18.38 -5.25 3.20
CA VAL A 110 -17.22 -4.34 3.31
C VAL A 110 -16.61 -4.39 4.72
N THR A 111 -17.44 -4.37 5.76
CA THR A 111 -16.99 -4.47 7.15
C THR A 111 -16.28 -5.80 7.42
N MET A 112 -16.79 -6.90 6.88
CA MET A 112 -16.14 -8.21 7.00
C MET A 112 -14.76 -8.23 6.32
N PHE A 113 -14.63 -7.65 5.11
CA PHE A 113 -13.33 -7.52 4.46
C PHE A 113 -12.37 -6.66 5.27
N GLY A 114 -12.86 -5.57 5.88
CA GLY A 114 -12.09 -4.74 6.79
C GLY A 114 -11.52 -5.54 7.96
N ALA A 115 -12.35 -6.32 8.61
CA ALA A 115 -11.94 -7.18 9.73
C ALA A 115 -10.92 -8.25 9.31
N VAL A 116 -11.14 -8.90 8.15
CA VAL A 116 -10.19 -9.90 7.61
C VAL A 116 -8.83 -9.26 7.31
N ALA A 117 -8.80 -8.10 6.66
CA ALA A 117 -7.54 -7.41 6.34
C ALA A 117 -6.79 -6.95 7.60
N GLN A 118 -7.51 -6.50 8.63
CA GLN A 118 -6.91 -6.18 9.92
C GLN A 118 -6.29 -7.41 10.56
N PHE A 119 -7.00 -8.52 10.58
CA PHE A 119 -6.52 -9.80 11.11
C PHE A 119 -5.27 -10.29 10.37
N GLU A 120 -5.26 -10.28 9.02
CA GLU A 120 -4.09 -10.62 8.22
C GLU A 120 -2.87 -9.75 8.55
N ARG A 121 -3.09 -8.44 8.73
CA ARG A 121 -2.02 -7.50 9.11
C ARG A 121 -1.46 -7.81 10.50
N GLU A 122 -2.32 -8.10 11.47
CA GLU A 122 -1.91 -8.46 12.82
C GLU A 122 -1.10 -9.76 12.85
N LEU A 123 -1.53 -10.78 12.08
CA LEU A 123 -0.77 -12.02 11.93
C LEU A 123 0.61 -11.81 11.29
N LEU A 124 0.70 -10.95 10.26
CA LEU A 124 1.99 -10.63 9.64
C LEU A 124 2.93 -9.93 10.63
N LEU A 125 2.42 -8.97 11.41
CA LEU A 125 3.20 -8.27 12.44
C LEU A 125 3.64 -9.23 13.56
N GLN A 126 2.79 -10.16 13.96
CA GLN A 126 3.13 -11.18 14.95
C GLN A 126 4.27 -12.08 14.42
N ARG A 127 4.13 -12.65 13.24
CA ARG A 127 5.17 -13.48 12.60
C ARG A 127 6.49 -12.73 12.44
N GLN A 128 6.42 -11.45 12.08
CA GLN A 128 7.62 -10.60 11.98
C GLN A 128 8.30 -10.43 13.35
N ARG A 129 7.53 -10.19 14.41
CA ARG A 129 8.09 -10.07 15.79
C ARG A 129 8.75 -11.38 16.24
N GLU A 130 8.09 -12.51 16.00
CA GLU A 130 8.62 -13.85 16.31
C GLU A 130 9.92 -14.12 15.53
N GLY A 131 9.93 -13.80 14.22
CA GLY A 131 11.12 -13.92 13.39
C GLY A 131 12.29 -13.05 13.86
N ILE A 132 12.02 -11.81 14.29
CA ILE A 132 13.04 -10.90 14.87
C ILE A 132 13.54 -11.47 16.21
N GLN A 133 12.67 -11.96 17.07
CA GLN A 133 13.06 -12.57 18.35
C GLN A 133 13.95 -13.80 18.13
N LYS A 134 13.55 -14.69 17.22
CA LYS A 134 14.36 -15.85 16.84
C LYS A 134 15.74 -15.45 16.28
N ALA A 135 15.76 -14.49 15.36
CA ALA A 135 17.03 -13.99 14.78
C ALA A 135 17.92 -13.32 15.84
N LYS A 136 17.34 -12.65 16.84
CA LYS A 136 18.09 -12.11 17.99
C LYS A 136 18.67 -13.22 18.86
N ALA A 137 17.89 -14.24 19.19
CA ALA A 137 18.32 -15.39 19.99
C ALA A 137 19.46 -16.18 19.29
N GLU A 138 19.40 -16.29 17.96
CA GLU A 138 20.41 -16.93 17.13
C GLU A 138 21.62 -16.03 16.82
N GLY A 139 21.68 -14.79 17.35
CA GLY A 139 22.76 -13.82 17.08
C GLY A 139 22.84 -13.31 15.63
N LYS A 140 21.83 -13.63 14.80
CA LYS A 140 21.77 -13.22 13.39
C LYS A 140 21.25 -11.80 13.19
N TYR A 141 20.55 -11.25 14.17
CA TYR A 141 19.99 -9.90 14.10
C TYR A 141 21.06 -8.88 14.47
N LYS A 142 21.70 -8.30 13.44
CA LYS A 142 22.79 -7.33 13.62
C LYS A 142 22.30 -5.88 13.81
N GLY A 143 21.02 -5.61 13.65
CA GLY A 143 20.47 -4.25 13.70
C GLY A 143 21.08 -3.31 12.65
N ARG A 144 20.92 -2.00 12.86
CA ARG A 144 21.65 -0.98 12.10
C ARG A 144 23.12 -1.03 12.54
N ALA A 145 24.04 -1.21 11.58
CA ALA A 145 25.48 -1.22 11.87
C ALA A 145 25.86 0.03 12.68
N PRO A 146 26.50 -0.10 13.86
CA PRO A 146 26.83 1.03 14.72
C PRO A 146 28.07 1.78 14.16
N THR A 147 27.90 2.40 12.99
CA THR A 147 28.99 3.11 12.28
C THR A 147 29.64 4.17 13.16
N ALA A 148 28.86 4.90 13.94
CA ALA A 148 29.34 5.90 14.87
C ALA A 148 30.20 5.29 16.01
N GLN A 149 29.80 4.12 16.55
CA GLN A 149 30.58 3.42 17.57
C GLN A 149 31.89 2.85 17.02
N ARG A 150 31.88 2.33 15.79
CA ARG A 150 33.12 1.84 15.13
C ARG A 150 34.13 2.95 14.91
N GLN A 151 33.70 4.16 14.67
CA GLN A 151 34.53 5.34 14.45
C GLN A 151 34.88 6.09 15.76
N SER A 152 34.38 5.62 16.91
CA SER A 152 34.64 6.24 18.22
C SER A 152 36.12 6.42 18.56
N PRO A 153 37.02 5.44 18.32
CA PRO A 153 38.45 5.64 18.55
C PRO A 153 39.03 6.76 17.68
N GLN A 154 38.70 6.79 16.41
CA GLN A 154 39.18 7.82 15.46
C GLN A 154 38.64 9.22 15.81
N VAL A 155 37.40 9.33 16.29
CA VAL A 155 36.83 10.59 16.77
C VAL A 155 37.64 11.12 17.97
N ARG A 156 37.98 10.26 18.93
CA ARG A 156 38.76 10.65 20.12
C ARG A 156 40.20 11.03 19.77
N GLU A 157 40.82 10.30 18.86
CA GLU A 157 42.15 10.58 18.36
C GLU A 157 42.21 11.95 17.66
N LEU A 158 41.33 12.19 16.71
CA LEU A 158 41.25 13.47 16.02
C LEU A 158 40.89 14.62 16.98
N ARG A 159 40.14 14.37 18.03
CA ARG A 159 39.89 15.37 19.07
C ARG A 159 41.15 15.68 19.89
N ALA A 160 41.99 14.67 20.20
CA ALA A 160 43.24 14.85 20.89
C ALA A 160 44.27 15.65 20.09
N THR A 161 44.21 15.63 18.76
CA THR A 161 45.02 16.49 17.87
C THR A 161 44.51 17.92 17.77
N GLY A 162 43.43 18.30 18.51
CA GLY A 162 42.90 19.66 18.57
C GLY A 162 41.82 19.98 17.53
N LEU A 163 41.38 19.03 16.69
CA LEU A 163 40.36 19.27 15.68
C LEU A 163 39.00 19.58 16.33
N GLY A 164 38.28 20.51 15.72
CA GLY A 164 36.89 20.86 16.07
C GLY A 164 35.88 19.76 15.71
N ALA A 165 34.75 19.68 16.40
CA ALA A 165 33.71 18.68 16.12
C ALA A 165 33.17 18.77 14.67
N SER A 166 33.16 19.95 14.09
CA SER A 166 32.74 20.16 12.69
C SER A 166 33.74 19.54 11.70
N ASP A 167 35.01 19.70 11.94
CA ASP A 167 36.08 19.20 11.06
C ASP A 167 36.16 17.67 11.16
N ILE A 168 36.02 17.13 12.38
CA ILE A 168 35.93 15.69 12.62
C ILE A 168 34.71 15.09 11.87
N ALA A 169 33.56 15.72 11.97
CA ALA A 169 32.35 15.29 11.28
C ALA A 169 32.53 15.23 9.75
N ALA A 170 33.12 16.28 9.17
CA ALA A 170 33.44 16.35 7.74
C ALA A 170 34.44 15.27 7.32
N ARG A 171 35.54 15.07 8.10
CA ARG A 171 36.61 14.14 7.81
C ARG A 171 36.19 12.66 7.88
N LEU A 172 35.28 12.33 8.80
CA LEU A 172 34.77 10.96 9.00
C LEU A 172 33.43 10.67 8.33
N GLY A 173 32.86 11.62 7.61
CA GLY A 173 31.55 11.46 6.92
C GLY A 173 30.40 11.20 7.87
N MET A 174 30.40 11.78 9.07
CA MET A 174 29.36 11.61 10.09
C MET A 174 28.72 12.93 10.49
N SER A 175 27.56 12.85 11.16
CA SER A 175 26.89 14.07 11.65
C SER A 175 27.64 14.66 12.87
N ARG A 176 27.63 15.98 13.01
CA ARG A 176 28.17 16.67 14.20
C ARG A 176 27.56 16.18 15.50
N SER A 177 26.25 15.88 15.51
CA SER A 177 25.56 15.31 16.67
C SER A 177 26.11 13.95 17.08
N SER A 178 26.54 13.12 16.11
CA SER A 178 27.21 11.83 16.38
C SER A 178 28.59 12.04 17.01
N VAL A 179 29.36 13.04 16.54
CA VAL A 179 30.67 13.36 17.13
C VAL A 179 30.50 13.82 18.59
N TYR A 180 29.58 14.74 18.87
CA TYR A 180 29.32 15.20 20.24
C TYR A 180 28.87 14.05 21.15
N ARG A 181 28.00 13.16 20.69
CA ARG A 181 27.56 11.99 21.48
C ARG A 181 28.70 11.05 21.83
N ILE A 182 29.64 10.81 20.90
CA ILE A 182 30.82 10.00 21.14
C ILE A 182 31.75 10.66 22.18
N LEU A 183 31.96 11.96 22.06
CA LEU A 183 32.79 12.73 22.97
C LEU A 183 32.21 12.85 24.38
N ALA A 184 30.86 12.93 24.47
CA ALA A 184 30.14 12.95 25.76
C ALA A 184 30.10 11.57 26.45
N GLY A 185 30.60 10.50 25.84
CA GLY A 185 30.62 9.16 26.44
C GLY A 185 29.25 8.48 26.54
N VAL A 186 28.20 9.03 25.91
CA VAL A 186 26.86 8.45 25.93
C VAL A 186 26.81 7.28 24.94
N ALA A 187 26.74 6.04 25.48
CA ALA A 187 26.46 4.85 24.70
C ALA A 187 25.04 4.93 24.11
N ALA A 188 24.88 4.52 22.86
CA ALA A 188 23.58 4.46 22.19
C ALA A 188 22.83 3.19 22.57
#